data_e15c9c1135b32f99820307a36fa2a361
#
_entry.id   e15c9c1135b32f99820307a36fa2a361
#
_cell.length_a   1.000
_cell.length_b   1.000
_cell.length_c   1.000
_cell.angle_alpha   90.00
_cell.angle_beta   90.00
_cell.angle_gamma   90.00
#
_symmetry.space_group_name_H-M   'P 1'
#
loop_
_entity.id
_entity.type
_entity.pdbx_description
1 polymer ?
#
loop_
_entity_poly.entity_id
_entity_poly.type
_entity_poly.pdbx_seq_one_letter_code
_entity_poly.pdbx_strand_id
1 'polypeptide(L)'
;MKTGRTILIAVAVLVVLFLLMGPFYVVEEGELSVVTRFGKIIKTENEAGLKFKMPFVDNVNKYPKKILSWDGESQRLPTEENQFIWVDTTARWQITDLKLFYESVGSITQAQSRLDDVIESGVRKIIARNSLREAIRNSNVINEIERRNVFQNASGLDEEGETTRDISVIASTFTDVKYEPILVGREEISNRILKEAQAITPSYGIKLIDIIIRQIKYSDDLTQSVYNRMIKERNQIAQAFRSDGEGERAMWMGKKDRELRTIRSKAERQAKEIKARADQEALEIRNRAYSRNPEFAEFWIAMQNYQEMLPRMRKVLSTDFEFFKYLYRKQP
;
A
#
# COMPACT_ATOMS: atom_id res chain seq x y z
N MET A 1 4.76 -90.04 -44.03
CA MET A 1 4.31 -88.71 -44.39
C MET A 1 3.18 -88.13 -43.53
N LYS A 2 2.35 -88.96 -42.81
CA LYS A 2 1.25 -88.46 -41.93
C LYS A 2 1.75 -87.86 -40.62
N THR A 3 2.80 -88.37 -40.02
CA THR A 3 3.38 -87.91 -38.73
C THR A 3 4.02 -86.48 -38.87
N GLY A 4 4.69 -86.20 -39.99
CA GLY A 4 5.27 -84.85 -40.21
C GLY A 4 4.21 -83.76 -40.32
N ARG A 5 3.05 -84.03 -40.96
CA ARG A 5 1.94 -83.10 -41.14
C ARG A 5 1.19 -82.86 -39.82
N THR A 6 1.04 -83.86 -38.95
CA THR A 6 0.44 -83.69 -37.61
C THR A 6 1.34 -82.82 -36.69
N ILE A 7 2.66 -83.05 -36.73
CA ILE A 7 3.63 -82.22 -35.99
C ILE A 7 3.57 -80.73 -36.48
N LEU A 8 3.50 -80.49 -37.78
CA LEU A 8 3.43 -79.16 -38.36
C LEU A 8 2.14 -78.45 -37.95
N ILE A 9 0.99 -79.14 -37.96
CA ILE A 9 -0.29 -78.60 -37.49
C ILE A 9 -0.24 -78.33 -35.96
N ALA A 10 0.34 -79.23 -35.14
CA ALA A 10 0.49 -78.98 -33.71
C ALA A 10 1.38 -77.76 -33.40
N VAL A 11 2.49 -77.58 -34.14
CA VAL A 11 3.35 -76.40 -34.01
C VAL A 11 2.61 -75.15 -34.45
N ALA A 12 1.86 -75.17 -35.59
CA ALA A 12 1.06 -74.02 -36.04
C ALA A 12 0.00 -73.62 -35.00
N VAL A 13 -0.70 -74.56 -34.42
CA VAL A 13 -1.68 -74.32 -33.34
C VAL A 13 -0.99 -73.75 -32.09
N LEU A 14 0.19 -74.19 -31.72
CA LEU A 14 0.95 -73.71 -30.60
C LEU A 14 1.45 -72.24 -30.85
N VAL A 15 1.89 -71.93 -32.08
CA VAL A 15 2.27 -70.58 -32.49
C VAL A 15 1.06 -69.65 -32.47
N VAL A 16 -0.11 -70.10 -33.00
CA VAL A 16 -1.35 -69.29 -32.98
C VAL A 16 -1.78 -69.08 -31.49
N LEU A 17 -1.73 -70.10 -30.67
CA LEU A 17 -2.05 -69.95 -29.26
C LEU A 17 -1.09 -68.97 -28.56
N PHE A 18 0.22 -69.05 -28.87
CA PHE A 18 1.22 -68.12 -28.35
C PHE A 18 0.94 -66.68 -28.76
N LEU A 19 0.58 -66.45 -30.06
CA LEU A 19 0.20 -65.13 -30.57
C LEU A 19 -1.10 -64.58 -29.91
N LEU A 20 -2.09 -65.47 -29.70
CA LEU A 20 -3.34 -65.11 -29.01
C LEU A 20 -3.10 -64.69 -27.53
N MET A 21 -2.05 -65.19 -26.89
CA MET A 21 -1.66 -64.84 -25.52
C MET A 21 -1.05 -63.43 -25.39
N GLY A 22 -0.91 -62.65 -26.47
CA GLY A 22 -0.46 -61.25 -26.44
C GLY A 22 1.02 -61.05 -26.04
N PRO A 23 1.98 -61.70 -26.75
CA PRO A 23 3.40 -61.53 -26.48
C PRO A 23 3.93 -60.14 -26.83
N PHE A 24 3.14 -59.33 -27.51
CA PHE A 24 3.51 -58.01 -27.95
C PHE A 24 2.77 -56.93 -27.12
N TYR A 25 3.46 -55.82 -26.81
CA TYR A 25 2.87 -54.63 -26.23
C TYR A 25 3.40 -53.39 -26.97
N VAL A 26 2.59 -52.35 -27.04
CA VAL A 26 2.94 -51.10 -27.68
C VAL A 26 3.31 -50.08 -26.59
N VAL A 27 4.45 -49.41 -26.77
CA VAL A 27 4.85 -48.24 -26.00
C VAL A 27 4.52 -47.04 -26.87
N GLU A 28 3.63 -46.17 -26.41
CA GLU A 28 3.23 -44.95 -27.13
C GLU A 28 4.31 -43.88 -27.02
N GLU A 29 4.31 -42.93 -27.99
CA GLU A 29 5.16 -41.76 -27.85
C GLU A 29 4.75 -40.94 -26.63
N GLY A 30 5.72 -40.64 -25.78
CA GLY A 30 5.44 -40.00 -24.47
C GLY A 30 5.16 -40.94 -23.29
N GLU A 31 5.34 -42.29 -23.51
CA GLU A 31 5.34 -43.28 -22.45
C GLU A 31 6.71 -43.89 -22.22
N LEU A 32 6.95 -44.32 -21.01
CA LEU A 32 8.08 -45.13 -20.58
C LEU A 32 7.52 -46.48 -20.10
N SER A 33 8.22 -47.59 -20.31
CA SER A 33 7.76 -48.86 -19.80
C SER A 33 8.85 -49.62 -19.06
N VAL A 34 8.44 -50.26 -17.92
CA VAL A 34 9.26 -51.20 -17.15
C VAL A 34 8.66 -52.59 -17.31
N VAL A 35 9.47 -53.52 -17.76
CA VAL A 35 9.10 -54.93 -17.81
C VAL A 35 9.69 -55.66 -16.60
N THR A 36 8.83 -56.23 -15.80
CA THR A 36 9.23 -56.99 -14.59
C THR A 36 8.86 -58.43 -14.71
N ARG A 37 9.72 -59.31 -14.17
CA ARG A 37 9.53 -60.74 -14.09
C ARG A 37 9.67 -61.17 -12.65
N PHE A 38 8.60 -61.68 -12.07
CA PHE A 38 8.55 -62.08 -10.64
C PHE A 38 9.07 -60.94 -9.72
N GLY A 39 8.70 -59.69 -10.02
CA GLY A 39 9.14 -58.53 -9.27
C GLY A 39 10.53 -57.94 -9.62
N LYS A 40 11.36 -58.67 -10.37
CA LYS A 40 12.66 -58.20 -10.83
C LYS A 40 12.53 -57.41 -12.14
N ILE A 41 13.17 -56.24 -12.23
CA ILE A 41 13.26 -55.45 -13.48
C ILE A 41 14.15 -56.21 -14.46
N ILE A 42 13.60 -56.59 -15.61
CA ILE A 42 14.31 -57.22 -16.71
C ILE A 42 14.74 -56.21 -17.78
N LYS A 43 13.85 -55.24 -18.08
CA LYS A 43 14.06 -54.30 -19.13
C LYS A 43 13.32 -52.99 -18.88
N THR A 44 13.92 -51.87 -19.26
CA THR A 44 13.31 -50.57 -19.26
C THR A 44 13.32 -50.05 -20.72
N GLU A 45 12.19 -49.56 -21.19
CA GLU A 45 12.06 -49.05 -22.56
C GLU A 45 11.68 -47.58 -22.53
N ASN A 46 12.53 -46.76 -23.15
CA ASN A 46 12.37 -45.29 -23.22
C ASN A 46 11.93 -44.85 -24.64
N GLU A 47 11.83 -45.80 -25.58
CA GLU A 47 11.49 -45.55 -26.98
C GLU A 47 10.14 -46.16 -27.30
N ALA A 48 9.34 -45.38 -28.10
CA ALA A 48 8.06 -45.85 -28.60
C ALA A 48 8.22 -46.96 -29.63
N GLY A 49 7.22 -47.81 -29.74
CA GLY A 49 7.17 -48.87 -30.70
C GLY A 49 6.61 -50.18 -30.17
N LEU A 50 6.61 -51.19 -31.06
CA LEU A 50 6.16 -52.55 -30.71
C LEU A 50 7.30 -53.27 -29.98
N LYS A 51 7.03 -53.73 -28.80
CA LYS A 51 7.98 -54.43 -27.92
C LYS A 51 7.46 -55.82 -27.60
N PHE A 52 8.40 -56.71 -27.25
CA PHE A 52 8.10 -58.11 -26.92
C PHE A 52 8.17 -58.35 -25.40
N LYS A 53 7.17 -59.07 -24.84
CA LYS A 53 7.15 -59.57 -23.46
C LYS A 53 6.85 -61.05 -23.43
N MET A 54 7.31 -61.76 -22.42
CA MET A 54 6.99 -63.12 -22.23
C MET A 54 5.59 -63.26 -21.61
N PRO A 55 4.62 -63.88 -22.31
CA PRO A 55 3.26 -64.00 -21.78
C PRO A 55 3.28 -64.76 -20.43
N PHE A 56 2.32 -64.36 -19.52
CA PHE A 56 2.13 -64.90 -18.15
C PHE A 56 3.24 -64.59 -17.14
N VAL A 57 4.45 -64.35 -17.57
CA VAL A 57 5.61 -64.20 -16.68
C VAL A 57 6.01 -62.71 -16.54
N ASP A 58 5.91 -61.96 -17.65
CA ASP A 58 6.33 -60.59 -17.67
C ASP A 58 5.15 -59.64 -17.43
N ASN A 59 5.30 -58.73 -16.45
CA ASN A 59 4.37 -57.64 -16.19
C ASN A 59 4.97 -56.35 -16.75
N VAL A 60 4.14 -55.55 -17.43
CA VAL A 60 4.55 -54.25 -18.02
C VAL A 60 3.86 -53.15 -17.30
N ASN A 61 4.66 -52.25 -16.67
CA ASN A 61 4.19 -51.02 -16.06
C ASN A 61 4.57 -49.83 -16.94
N LYS A 62 3.58 -49.01 -17.29
CA LYS A 62 3.77 -47.83 -18.12
C LYS A 62 3.74 -46.57 -17.28
N TYR A 63 4.62 -45.61 -17.62
CA TYR A 63 4.76 -44.35 -16.95
C TYR A 63 4.82 -43.23 -17.98
N PRO A 64 4.29 -42.00 -17.66
CA PRO A 64 4.40 -40.85 -18.56
C PRO A 64 5.84 -40.35 -18.63
N LYS A 65 6.32 -40.13 -19.84
CA LYS A 65 7.59 -39.42 -20.14
C LYS A 65 7.44 -37.92 -20.10
N LYS A 66 6.19 -37.42 -20.14
CA LYS A 66 5.84 -36.01 -20.15
C LYS A 66 6.15 -35.34 -18.81
N ILE A 67 6.26 -34.01 -18.85
CA ILE A 67 6.34 -33.21 -17.63
C ILE A 67 5.00 -33.31 -16.88
N LEU A 68 5.08 -33.64 -15.62
CA LEU A 68 3.95 -33.75 -14.70
C LEU A 68 3.91 -32.55 -13.78
N SER A 69 2.72 -32.14 -13.39
CA SER A 69 2.52 -31.15 -12.33
C SER A 69 2.37 -31.85 -10.98
N TRP A 70 2.94 -31.22 -9.99
CA TRP A 70 2.65 -31.48 -8.59
C TRP A 70 1.96 -30.23 -8.03
N ASP A 71 0.88 -30.40 -7.31
CA ASP A 71 0.08 -29.33 -6.71
C ASP A 71 -0.05 -29.61 -5.22
N GLY A 72 0.67 -28.81 -4.42
CA GLY A 72 0.70 -28.99 -2.97
C GLY A 72 -0.55 -28.40 -2.31
N GLU A 73 -0.86 -28.89 -1.13
CA GLU A 73 -1.91 -28.30 -0.30
C GLU A 73 -1.43 -26.98 0.32
N SER A 74 -2.34 -26.02 0.48
CA SER A 74 -2.03 -24.76 1.13
C SER A 74 -1.71 -25.01 2.61
N GLN A 75 -0.51 -24.61 3.05
CA GLN A 75 -0.02 -24.83 4.41
C GLN A 75 0.12 -23.54 5.18
N ARG A 76 -0.21 -23.56 6.47
CA ARG A 76 0.03 -22.47 7.41
C ARG A 76 1.46 -22.55 7.95
N LEU A 77 2.32 -21.61 7.55
CA LEU A 77 3.73 -21.60 7.90
C LEU A 77 4.10 -20.31 8.65
N PRO A 78 4.98 -20.38 9.67
CA PRO A 78 5.54 -19.20 10.31
C PRO A 78 6.65 -18.60 9.43
N THR A 79 6.75 -17.27 9.40
CA THR A 79 7.90 -16.54 8.86
C THR A 79 8.95 -16.30 9.95
N GLU A 80 10.12 -15.73 9.58
CA GLU A 80 11.15 -15.30 10.52
C GLU A 80 10.62 -14.36 11.63
N GLU A 81 9.63 -13.53 11.27
CA GLU A 81 8.97 -12.58 12.18
C GLU A 81 7.88 -13.23 13.05
N ASN A 82 7.78 -14.57 13.07
CA ASN A 82 6.71 -15.35 13.73
C ASN A 82 5.29 -14.99 13.27
N GLN A 83 5.14 -14.48 12.06
CA GLN A 83 3.85 -14.21 11.44
C GLN A 83 3.39 -15.45 10.66
N PHE A 84 2.16 -15.88 10.88
CA PHE A 84 1.62 -17.04 10.15
C PHE A 84 1.02 -16.62 8.82
N ILE A 85 1.43 -17.32 7.77
CA ILE A 85 0.92 -17.17 6.41
C ILE A 85 0.50 -18.51 5.84
N TRP A 86 -0.48 -18.48 4.94
CA TRP A 86 -0.84 -19.63 4.12
C TRP A 86 -0.04 -19.54 2.83
N VAL A 87 0.72 -20.59 2.57
CA VAL A 87 1.58 -20.69 1.38
C VAL A 87 1.08 -21.85 0.53
N ASP A 88 0.83 -21.55 -0.74
CA ASP A 88 0.40 -22.49 -1.75
C ASP A 88 1.49 -22.59 -2.82
N THR A 89 1.95 -23.82 -3.09
CA THR A 89 3.07 -24.09 -3.99
C THR A 89 2.72 -25.12 -5.04
N THR A 90 3.30 -24.97 -6.22
CA THR A 90 3.20 -25.93 -7.32
C THR A 90 4.59 -26.21 -7.88
N ALA A 91 4.79 -27.40 -8.42
CA ALA A 91 6.05 -27.81 -9.01
C ALA A 91 5.83 -28.57 -10.32
N ARG A 92 6.82 -28.54 -11.20
CA ARG A 92 6.87 -29.35 -12.39
C ARG A 92 8.01 -30.34 -12.28
N TRP A 93 7.72 -31.58 -12.64
CA TRP A 93 8.67 -32.68 -12.51
C TRP A 93 8.53 -33.67 -13.64
N GLN A 94 9.56 -34.50 -13.83
CA GLN A 94 9.55 -35.59 -14.79
C GLN A 94 10.38 -36.77 -14.31
N ILE A 95 10.07 -37.96 -14.82
CA ILE A 95 10.86 -39.17 -14.56
C ILE A 95 12.09 -39.12 -15.49
N THR A 96 13.28 -39.14 -14.91
CA THR A 96 14.54 -39.14 -15.66
C THR A 96 15.18 -40.54 -15.66
N ASP A 97 15.20 -41.22 -14.53
CA ASP A 97 15.67 -42.61 -14.41
C ASP A 97 14.49 -43.53 -14.05
N LEU A 98 13.99 -44.24 -15.06
CA LEU A 98 12.82 -45.11 -14.88
C LEU A 98 13.10 -46.31 -14.00
N LYS A 99 14.34 -46.82 -14.03
CA LYS A 99 14.72 -47.96 -13.19
C LYS A 99 14.71 -47.58 -11.72
N LEU A 100 15.41 -46.47 -11.42
CA LEU A 100 15.51 -45.95 -10.05
C LEU A 100 14.14 -45.54 -9.53
N PHE A 101 13.31 -44.90 -10.39
CA PHE A 101 11.93 -44.54 -10.06
C PHE A 101 11.08 -45.74 -9.67
N TYR A 102 11.15 -46.83 -10.44
CA TYR A 102 10.39 -48.05 -10.13
C TYR A 102 10.87 -48.72 -8.83
N GLU A 103 12.19 -48.78 -8.60
CA GLU A 103 12.78 -49.38 -7.40
C GLU A 103 12.48 -48.59 -6.13
N SER A 104 12.48 -47.25 -6.20
CA SER A 104 12.36 -46.39 -5.01
C SER A 104 10.91 -45.96 -4.72
N VAL A 105 10.11 -45.74 -5.78
CA VAL A 105 8.77 -45.13 -5.66
C VAL A 105 7.67 -46.10 -6.20
N GLY A 106 7.85 -46.70 -7.35
CA GLY A 106 6.97 -47.70 -7.93
C GLY A 106 5.69 -47.18 -8.62
N SER A 107 5.09 -46.09 -8.17
CA SER A 107 3.86 -45.54 -8.75
C SER A 107 3.84 -43.99 -8.75
N ILE A 108 3.05 -43.40 -9.65
CA ILE A 108 2.87 -41.93 -9.73
C ILE A 108 2.27 -41.35 -8.44
N THR A 109 1.29 -42.06 -7.86
CA THR A 109 0.67 -41.62 -6.60
C THR A 109 1.69 -41.59 -5.45
N GLN A 110 2.57 -42.59 -5.39
CA GLN A 110 3.61 -42.63 -4.38
C GLN A 110 4.70 -41.57 -4.64
N ALA A 111 4.95 -41.23 -5.93
CA ALA A 111 5.82 -40.14 -6.29
C ALA A 111 5.27 -38.80 -5.78
N GLN A 112 3.97 -38.56 -5.93
CA GLN A 112 3.32 -37.37 -5.39
C GLN A 112 3.52 -37.27 -3.89
N SER A 113 3.25 -38.33 -3.13
CA SER A 113 3.46 -38.30 -1.67
C SER A 113 4.93 -38.07 -1.28
N ARG A 114 5.89 -38.61 -2.04
CA ARG A 114 7.32 -38.34 -1.79
C ARG A 114 7.69 -36.88 -2.12
N LEU A 115 7.08 -36.34 -3.16
CA LEU A 115 7.27 -34.91 -3.51
C LEU A 115 6.62 -34.02 -2.47
N ASP A 116 5.46 -34.37 -1.91
CA ASP A 116 4.84 -33.67 -0.78
C ASP A 116 5.84 -33.55 0.37
N ASP A 117 6.40 -34.66 0.84
CA ASP A 117 7.35 -34.68 1.95
C ASP A 117 8.59 -33.77 1.68
N VAL A 118 9.16 -33.87 0.48
CA VAL A 118 10.39 -33.15 0.13
C VAL A 118 10.14 -31.68 -0.09
N ILE A 119 9.12 -31.33 -0.88
CA ILE A 119 8.83 -29.94 -1.26
C ILE A 119 8.30 -29.16 -0.05
N GLU A 120 7.35 -29.74 0.69
CA GLU A 120 6.77 -29.08 1.87
C GLU A 120 7.82 -28.83 2.95
N SER A 121 8.72 -29.80 3.18
CA SER A 121 9.84 -29.63 4.11
C SER A 121 10.76 -28.49 3.67
N GLY A 122 11.09 -28.41 2.39
CA GLY A 122 11.89 -27.34 1.80
C GLY A 122 11.21 -25.97 1.92
N VAL A 123 9.92 -25.89 1.57
CA VAL A 123 9.12 -24.66 1.69
C VAL A 123 9.09 -24.17 3.14
N ARG A 124 8.76 -25.06 4.08
CA ARG A 124 8.72 -24.73 5.51
C ARG A 124 10.03 -24.19 6.03
N LYS A 125 11.13 -24.86 5.70
CA LYS A 125 12.48 -24.48 6.14
C LYS A 125 12.91 -23.12 5.57
N ILE A 126 12.65 -22.86 4.30
CA ILE A 126 13.07 -21.62 3.64
C ILE A 126 12.16 -20.46 4.04
N ILE A 127 10.84 -20.64 4.09
CA ILE A 127 9.90 -19.59 4.51
C ILE A 127 10.15 -19.17 5.96
N ALA A 128 10.42 -20.11 6.88
CA ALA A 128 10.69 -19.79 8.28
C ALA A 128 12.00 -18.98 8.50
N ARG A 129 12.88 -18.95 7.52
CA ARG A 129 14.15 -18.20 7.55
C ARG A 129 14.12 -16.87 6.81
N ASN A 130 13.00 -16.52 6.22
CA ASN A 130 12.85 -15.29 5.46
C ASN A 130 11.70 -14.46 6.02
N SER A 131 11.84 -13.13 5.90
CA SER A 131 10.78 -12.22 6.30
C SER A 131 9.56 -12.35 5.39
N LEU A 132 8.40 -11.99 5.91
CA LEU A 132 7.16 -11.96 5.14
C LEU A 132 7.29 -11.14 3.84
N ARG A 133 8.00 -10.05 3.90
CA ARG A 133 8.18 -9.13 2.76
C ARG A 133 8.96 -9.77 1.63
N GLU A 134 10.01 -10.53 1.95
CA GLU A 134 10.82 -11.27 0.99
C GLU A 134 10.01 -12.37 0.28
N ALA A 135 9.11 -13.03 1.02
CA ALA A 135 8.24 -14.04 0.45
C ALA A 135 7.18 -13.48 -0.53
N ILE A 136 6.70 -12.25 -0.29
CA ILE A 136 5.64 -11.65 -1.10
C ILE A 136 6.19 -10.85 -2.28
N ARG A 137 7.23 -10.06 -2.06
CA ARG A 137 7.76 -9.11 -3.05
C ARG A 137 8.89 -9.72 -3.87
N ASN A 138 8.97 -9.31 -5.13
CA ASN A 138 10.07 -9.74 -6.03
C ASN A 138 11.03 -8.61 -6.41
N SER A 139 10.63 -7.34 -6.19
CA SER A 139 11.46 -6.19 -6.57
C SER A 139 11.24 -4.99 -5.64
N ASN A 140 12.18 -4.04 -5.69
CA ASN A 140 12.12 -2.78 -4.93
C ASN A 140 11.44 -1.63 -5.72
N VAL A 141 10.89 -1.91 -6.90
CA VAL A 141 10.28 -0.91 -7.80
C VAL A 141 9.13 -0.12 -7.14
N ILE A 142 8.43 -0.73 -6.18
CA ILE A 142 7.36 -0.06 -5.43
C ILE A 142 7.87 1.19 -4.67
N ASN A 143 9.14 1.19 -4.23
CA ASN A 143 9.75 2.34 -3.57
C ASN A 143 10.00 3.53 -4.51
N GLU A 144 9.97 3.29 -5.82
CA GLU A 144 10.20 4.32 -6.84
C GLU A 144 8.89 4.88 -7.42
N ILE A 145 7.86 4.03 -7.54
CA ILE A 145 6.59 4.38 -8.20
C ILE A 145 5.73 5.29 -7.33
N GLU A 146 5.63 5.03 -6.02
CA GLU A 146 4.76 5.82 -5.14
C GLU A 146 5.20 7.27 -4.98
N ARG A 147 6.50 7.54 -4.97
CA ARG A 147 7.03 8.92 -4.88
C ARG A 147 6.65 9.76 -6.09
N ARG A 148 6.63 9.19 -7.28
CA ARG A 148 6.38 9.94 -8.53
C ARG A 148 4.92 10.32 -8.69
N ASN A 149 4.00 9.44 -8.31
CA ASN A 149 2.55 9.64 -8.52
C ASN A 149 1.92 10.65 -7.55
N VAL A 150 2.40 10.72 -6.32
CA VAL A 150 1.90 11.69 -5.32
C VAL A 150 2.32 13.11 -5.68
N PHE A 151 3.56 13.31 -6.16
CA PHE A 151 4.04 14.63 -6.57
C PHE A 151 3.44 15.12 -7.89
N GLN A 152 3.18 14.24 -8.86
CA GLN A 152 2.57 14.63 -10.13
C GLN A 152 1.09 15.00 -10.00
N ASN A 153 0.35 14.36 -9.11
CA ASN A 153 -1.04 14.71 -8.85
C ASN A 153 -1.21 15.97 -7.98
N ALA A 154 -0.21 16.29 -7.15
CA ALA A 154 -0.21 17.52 -6.36
C ALA A 154 0.21 18.77 -7.17
N SER A 155 1.03 18.61 -8.19
CA SER A 155 1.48 19.72 -9.06
C SER A 155 0.51 20.09 -10.20
N GLY A 156 -0.64 19.44 -10.28
CA GLY A 156 -1.68 19.73 -11.28
C GLY A 156 -2.71 20.78 -10.88
N LEU A 157 -2.58 21.39 -9.73
CA LEU A 157 -3.45 22.44 -9.23
C LEU A 157 -2.58 23.62 -8.80
N ASP A 158 -2.31 24.58 -9.69
CA ASP A 158 -2.21 25.99 -9.37
C ASP A 158 -1.21 26.75 -10.22
N GLU A 159 -1.74 27.73 -10.95
CA GLU A 159 -0.99 28.85 -11.55
C GLU A 159 -0.70 29.97 -10.54
N GLU A 160 -1.00 29.80 -9.24
CA GLU A 160 -0.70 30.79 -8.19
C GLU A 160 0.17 30.18 -7.07
N GLY A 161 1.45 30.51 -7.15
CA GLY A 161 2.61 29.87 -6.50
C GLY A 161 2.77 30.04 -4.98
N GLU A 162 1.75 30.14 -4.15
CA GLU A 162 1.92 30.31 -2.70
C GLU A 162 1.38 29.16 -1.84
N THR A 163 0.46 28.37 -2.34
CA THR A 163 -0.17 27.29 -1.57
C THR A 163 0.52 25.94 -1.70
N THR A 164 1.41 25.77 -2.68
CA THR A 164 2.04 24.50 -3.05
C THR A 164 3.11 24.03 -2.05
N ARG A 165 3.70 24.94 -1.27
CA ARG A 165 4.81 24.59 -0.35
C ARG A 165 4.35 23.85 0.88
N ASP A 166 3.20 24.19 1.43
CA ASP A 166 2.73 23.62 2.70
C ASP A 166 2.15 22.22 2.52
N ILE A 167 1.44 21.95 1.41
CA ILE A 167 0.93 20.61 1.07
C ILE A 167 2.08 19.65 0.76
N SER A 168 3.16 20.14 0.10
CA SER A 168 4.33 19.31 -0.21
C SER A 168 5.10 18.90 1.05
N VAL A 169 5.16 19.75 2.06
CA VAL A 169 5.81 19.45 3.36
C VAL A 169 5.00 18.41 4.13
N ILE A 170 3.67 18.54 4.16
CA ILE A 170 2.79 17.56 4.82
C ILE A 170 2.83 16.22 4.07
N ALA A 171 2.71 16.24 2.75
CA ALA A 171 2.84 15.06 1.91
C ALA A 171 4.21 14.38 2.08
N SER A 172 5.32 15.14 2.15
CA SER A 172 6.66 14.59 2.38
C SER A 172 6.82 13.96 3.77
N THR A 173 6.20 14.52 4.78
CA THR A 173 6.26 13.99 6.16
C THR A 173 5.53 12.65 6.29
N PHE A 174 4.45 12.43 5.50
CA PHE A 174 3.67 11.19 5.51
C PHE A 174 4.03 10.20 4.40
N THR A 175 4.75 10.64 3.34
CA THR A 175 5.22 9.77 2.26
C THR A 175 6.58 9.14 2.54
N ASP A 176 7.25 9.47 3.63
CA ASP A 176 8.54 8.86 4.00
C ASP A 176 8.38 7.48 4.68
N VAL A 177 7.32 6.75 4.33
CA VAL A 177 7.25 5.30 4.56
C VAL A 177 8.24 4.65 3.60
N LYS A 178 9.50 4.67 3.99
CA LYS A 178 10.56 3.96 3.29
C LYS A 178 10.30 2.47 3.51
N TYR A 179 9.71 1.81 2.53
CA TYR A 179 9.61 0.36 2.54
C TYR A 179 11.01 -0.22 2.60
N GLU A 180 11.27 -1.05 3.59
CA GLU A 180 12.56 -1.73 3.70
C GLU A 180 12.89 -2.46 2.39
N PRO A 181 14.13 -2.34 1.90
CA PRO A 181 14.53 -2.99 0.66
C PRO A 181 14.50 -4.50 0.83
N ILE A 182 14.03 -5.21 -0.20
CA ILE A 182 14.15 -6.66 -0.29
C ILE A 182 15.55 -7.01 -0.78
N LEU A 183 16.11 -8.07 -0.18
CA LEU A 183 17.44 -8.59 -0.50
C LEU A 183 17.38 -9.85 -1.36
N VAL A 184 16.41 -10.70 -1.10
CA VAL A 184 16.27 -12.02 -1.72
C VAL A 184 15.14 -12.02 -2.75
N GLY A 185 13.92 -11.73 -2.30
CA GLY A 185 12.73 -11.74 -3.14
C GLY A 185 12.17 -13.15 -3.41
N ARG A 186 10.90 -13.17 -3.85
CA ARG A 186 10.11 -14.40 -4.02
C ARG A 186 10.69 -15.40 -5.01
N GLU A 187 11.29 -14.91 -6.10
CA GLU A 187 11.87 -15.77 -7.14
C GLU A 187 13.11 -16.50 -6.62
N GLU A 188 13.98 -15.79 -5.92
CA GLU A 188 15.17 -16.41 -5.33
C GLU A 188 14.79 -17.39 -4.20
N ILE A 189 13.74 -17.11 -3.43
CA ILE A 189 13.18 -18.05 -2.45
C ILE A 189 12.73 -19.34 -3.14
N SER A 190 11.99 -19.24 -4.24
CA SER A 190 11.57 -20.40 -5.04
C SER A 190 12.77 -21.19 -5.57
N ASN A 191 13.81 -20.53 -6.04
CA ASN A 191 15.05 -21.16 -6.50
C ASN A 191 15.81 -21.88 -5.38
N ARG A 192 15.82 -21.31 -4.18
CA ARG A 192 16.44 -21.96 -3.01
C ARG A 192 15.66 -23.21 -2.59
N ILE A 193 14.34 -23.17 -2.61
CA ILE A 193 13.50 -24.33 -2.35
C ILE A 193 13.77 -25.41 -3.39
N LEU A 194 13.84 -25.03 -4.67
CA LEU A 194 14.16 -25.95 -5.77
C LEU A 194 15.52 -26.64 -5.57
N LYS A 195 16.58 -25.88 -5.24
CA LYS A 195 17.91 -26.43 -4.99
C LYS A 195 17.93 -27.44 -3.85
N GLU A 196 17.20 -27.16 -2.78
CA GLU A 196 17.11 -28.07 -1.63
C GLU A 196 16.36 -29.36 -1.99
N ALA A 197 15.25 -29.25 -2.70
CA ALA A 197 14.50 -30.40 -3.18
C ALA A 197 15.27 -31.22 -4.23
N GLN A 198 16.00 -30.56 -5.13
CA GLN A 198 16.85 -31.21 -6.15
C GLN A 198 18.03 -31.99 -5.54
N ALA A 199 18.42 -31.76 -4.30
CA ALA A 199 19.41 -32.56 -3.63
C ALA A 199 18.91 -33.96 -3.27
N ILE A 200 17.58 -34.13 -3.13
CA ILE A 200 16.95 -35.39 -2.68
C ILE A 200 16.27 -36.13 -3.83
N THR A 201 15.57 -35.41 -4.71
CA THR A 201 14.71 -36.02 -5.74
C THR A 201 15.42 -36.89 -6.78
N PRO A 202 16.73 -36.71 -7.10
CA PRO A 202 17.44 -37.66 -7.98
C PRO A 202 17.52 -39.06 -7.43
N SER A 203 17.54 -39.23 -6.10
CA SER A 203 17.53 -40.58 -5.45
C SER A 203 16.23 -41.38 -5.74
N TYR A 204 15.18 -40.67 -6.18
CA TYR A 204 13.91 -41.27 -6.59
C TYR A 204 13.79 -41.41 -8.13
N GLY A 205 14.84 -41.08 -8.89
CA GLY A 205 14.77 -41.07 -10.35
C GLY A 205 13.91 -39.92 -10.93
N ILE A 206 13.65 -38.89 -10.11
CA ILE A 206 12.80 -37.77 -10.42
C ILE A 206 13.67 -36.51 -10.60
N LYS A 207 13.38 -35.74 -11.65
CA LYS A 207 13.96 -34.42 -11.87
C LYS A 207 12.89 -33.36 -11.65
N LEU A 208 13.07 -32.50 -10.65
CA LEU A 208 12.29 -31.28 -10.48
C LEU A 208 12.79 -30.24 -11.49
N ILE A 209 11.87 -29.61 -12.22
CA ILE A 209 12.14 -28.56 -13.19
C ILE A 209 12.10 -27.22 -12.51
N ASP A 210 11.00 -26.94 -11.82
CA ASP A 210 10.80 -25.72 -11.03
C ASP A 210 9.87 -25.97 -9.83
N ILE A 211 9.93 -25.03 -8.88
CA ILE A 211 8.97 -24.90 -7.79
C ILE A 211 8.55 -23.44 -7.74
N ILE A 212 7.25 -23.20 -7.78
CA ILE A 212 6.68 -21.87 -7.82
C ILE A 212 5.74 -21.69 -6.62
N ILE A 213 5.95 -20.63 -5.86
CA ILE A 213 4.99 -20.20 -4.86
C ILE A 213 3.82 -19.55 -5.61
N ARG A 214 2.67 -20.23 -5.67
CA ARG A 214 1.49 -19.77 -6.42
C ARG A 214 0.78 -18.65 -5.70
N GLN A 215 0.51 -18.83 -4.40
CA GLN A 215 -0.22 -17.88 -3.60
C GLN A 215 0.32 -17.81 -2.17
N ILE A 216 0.30 -16.60 -1.62
CA ILE A 216 0.52 -16.34 -0.20
C ILE A 216 -0.69 -15.58 0.32
N LYS A 217 -1.34 -16.11 1.36
CA LYS A 217 -2.44 -15.44 2.07
C LYS A 217 -2.02 -15.15 3.50
N TYR A 218 -2.41 -14.01 4.02
CA TYR A 218 -2.28 -13.74 5.45
C TYR A 218 -3.21 -14.67 6.25
N SER A 219 -2.81 -15.02 7.45
CA SER A 219 -3.75 -15.61 8.41
C SER A 219 -4.80 -14.57 8.81
N ASP A 220 -5.96 -15.00 9.28
CA ASP A 220 -7.06 -14.09 9.65
C ASP A 220 -6.63 -13.11 10.74
N ASP A 221 -5.86 -13.58 11.74
CA ASP A 221 -5.31 -12.76 12.82
C ASP A 221 -4.37 -11.65 12.28
N LEU A 222 -3.50 -12.01 11.33
CA LEU A 222 -2.59 -11.08 10.70
C LEU A 222 -3.35 -10.08 9.82
N THR A 223 -4.33 -10.55 9.08
CA THR A 223 -5.21 -9.72 8.25
C THR A 223 -5.89 -8.64 9.10
N GLN A 224 -6.47 -9.01 10.23
CA GLN A 224 -7.13 -8.07 11.14
C GLN A 224 -6.13 -7.05 11.72
N SER A 225 -4.93 -7.50 12.08
CA SER A 225 -3.86 -6.62 12.58
C SER A 225 -3.41 -5.60 11.54
N VAL A 226 -3.24 -6.04 10.28
CA VAL A 226 -2.89 -5.15 9.14
C VAL A 226 -3.99 -4.14 8.88
N TYR A 227 -5.26 -4.56 8.85
CA TYR A 227 -6.39 -3.64 8.69
C TYR A 227 -6.45 -2.60 9.81
N ASN A 228 -6.30 -3.02 11.06
CA ASN A 228 -6.30 -2.09 12.21
C ASN A 228 -5.16 -1.07 12.12
N ARG A 229 -3.97 -1.49 11.66
CA ARG A 229 -2.85 -0.59 11.43
C ARG A 229 -3.14 0.40 10.30
N MET A 230 -3.64 -0.08 9.17
CA MET A 230 -4.04 0.80 8.05
C MET A 230 -5.09 1.83 8.46
N ILE A 231 -6.09 1.43 9.25
CA ILE A 231 -7.11 2.34 9.77
C ILE A 231 -6.46 3.41 10.66
N LYS A 232 -5.54 3.01 11.55
CA LYS A 232 -4.81 3.97 12.40
C LYS A 232 -3.99 4.95 11.58
N GLU A 233 -3.23 4.47 10.60
CA GLU A 233 -2.44 5.31 9.69
C GLU A 233 -3.32 6.31 8.92
N ARG A 234 -4.43 5.83 8.34
CA ARG A 234 -5.39 6.71 7.63
C ARG A 234 -6.01 7.75 8.55
N ASN A 235 -6.36 7.36 9.78
CA ASN A 235 -6.88 8.30 10.76
C ASN A 235 -5.84 9.34 11.19
N GLN A 236 -4.56 8.95 11.34
CA GLN A 236 -3.47 9.88 11.64
C GLN A 236 -3.28 10.89 10.52
N ILE A 237 -3.26 10.44 9.26
CA ILE A 237 -3.17 11.32 8.09
C ILE A 237 -4.36 12.27 8.05
N ALA A 238 -5.58 11.76 8.19
CA ALA A 238 -6.79 12.59 8.20
C ALA A 238 -6.79 13.62 9.34
N GLN A 239 -6.29 13.24 10.52
CA GLN A 239 -6.19 14.16 11.67
C GLN A 239 -5.12 15.24 11.44
N ALA A 240 -4.00 14.90 10.80
CA ALA A 240 -2.97 15.86 10.44
C ALA A 240 -3.52 16.93 9.46
N PHE A 241 -4.20 16.51 8.40
CA PHE A 241 -4.85 17.45 7.48
C PHE A 241 -5.93 18.33 8.13
N ARG A 242 -6.71 17.77 9.08
CA ARG A 242 -7.67 18.58 9.84
C ARG A 242 -6.98 19.62 10.70
N SER A 243 -5.95 19.21 11.46
CA SER A 243 -5.20 20.13 12.33
C SER A 243 -4.54 21.26 11.53
N ASP A 244 -4.00 20.93 10.37
CA ASP A 244 -3.40 21.91 9.46
C ASP A 244 -4.44 22.88 8.91
N GLY A 245 -5.56 22.38 8.40
CA GLY A 245 -6.67 23.21 7.95
C GLY A 245 -7.27 24.11 9.06
N GLU A 246 -7.34 23.61 10.31
CA GLU A 246 -7.74 24.41 11.46
C GLU A 246 -6.70 25.50 11.77
N GLY A 247 -5.42 25.18 11.68
CA GLY A 247 -4.31 26.13 11.82
C GLY A 247 -4.35 27.24 10.78
N GLU A 248 -4.50 26.88 9.50
CA GLU A 248 -4.66 27.84 8.41
C GLU A 248 -5.89 28.74 8.60
N ARG A 249 -7.03 28.14 8.94
CA ARG A 249 -8.24 28.89 9.24
C ARG A 249 -8.01 29.90 10.36
N ALA A 250 -7.36 29.49 11.45
CA ALA A 250 -7.04 30.38 12.56
C ALA A 250 -6.10 31.53 12.14
N MET A 251 -5.11 31.23 11.32
CA MET A 251 -4.19 32.23 10.75
C MET A 251 -4.93 33.25 9.87
N TRP A 252 -5.78 32.79 8.97
CA TRP A 252 -6.58 33.68 8.11
C TRP A 252 -7.56 34.54 8.90
N MET A 253 -8.20 33.96 9.93
CA MET A 253 -9.06 34.72 10.85
C MET A 253 -8.26 35.79 11.60
N GLY A 254 -7.06 35.45 12.08
CA GLY A 254 -6.15 36.42 12.71
C GLY A 254 -5.71 37.53 11.77
N LYS A 255 -5.36 37.21 10.51
CA LYS A 255 -5.04 38.23 9.48
C LYS A 255 -6.23 39.16 9.24
N LYS A 256 -7.42 38.60 9.01
CA LYS A 256 -8.66 39.38 8.80
C LYS A 256 -8.92 40.32 9.94
N ASP A 257 -8.86 39.88 11.19
CA ASP A 257 -9.12 40.70 12.36
C ASP A 257 -8.09 41.83 12.54
N ARG A 258 -6.82 41.53 12.21
CA ARG A 258 -5.75 42.54 12.19
C ARG A 258 -5.99 43.60 11.15
N GLU A 259 -6.32 43.22 9.92
CA GLU A 259 -6.62 44.16 8.82
C GLU A 259 -7.84 45.01 9.14
N LEU A 260 -8.92 44.41 9.65
CA LEU A 260 -10.11 45.16 10.05
C LEU A 260 -9.79 46.21 11.12
N ARG A 261 -8.99 45.85 12.15
CA ARG A 261 -8.54 46.82 13.17
C ARG A 261 -7.71 47.94 12.55
N THR A 262 -6.81 47.61 11.62
CA THR A 262 -5.95 48.58 10.93
C THR A 262 -6.76 49.53 10.07
N ILE A 263 -7.69 49.02 9.27
CA ILE A 263 -8.58 49.82 8.44
C ILE A 263 -9.44 50.73 9.31
N ARG A 264 -10.06 50.22 10.37
CA ARG A 264 -10.89 50.99 11.30
C ARG A 264 -10.08 52.10 11.99
N SER A 265 -8.89 51.76 12.49
CA SER A 265 -8.01 52.72 13.15
C SER A 265 -7.56 53.84 12.17
N LYS A 266 -7.22 53.48 10.93
CA LYS A 266 -6.89 54.46 9.90
C LYS A 266 -8.07 55.40 9.57
N ALA A 267 -9.27 54.83 9.40
CA ALA A 267 -10.48 55.62 9.14
C ALA A 267 -10.84 56.51 10.31
N GLU A 268 -10.78 56.03 11.56
CA GLU A 268 -11.00 56.87 12.74
C GLU A 268 -9.98 57.98 12.88
N ARG A 269 -8.69 57.72 12.57
CA ARG A 269 -7.66 58.77 12.57
C ARG A 269 -7.95 59.82 11.51
N GLN A 270 -8.25 59.40 10.27
CA GLN A 270 -8.59 60.32 9.19
C GLN A 270 -9.83 61.17 9.54
N ALA A 271 -10.88 60.54 10.11
CA ALA A 271 -12.06 61.25 10.54
C ALA A 271 -11.76 62.28 11.64
N LYS A 272 -10.91 61.93 12.60
CA LYS A 272 -10.45 62.88 13.64
C LYS A 272 -9.61 64.04 13.05
N GLU A 273 -8.70 63.74 12.11
CA GLU A 273 -7.89 64.77 11.42
C GLU A 273 -8.76 65.74 10.63
N ILE A 274 -9.78 65.21 9.89
CA ILE A 274 -10.72 66.07 9.15
C ILE A 274 -11.53 66.95 10.11
N LYS A 275 -12.06 66.36 11.19
CA LYS A 275 -12.81 67.13 12.21
C LYS A 275 -11.92 68.19 12.85
N ALA A 276 -10.70 67.82 13.26
CA ALA A 276 -9.77 68.75 13.89
C ALA A 276 -9.41 69.96 12.98
N ARG A 277 -9.21 69.70 11.67
CA ARG A 277 -9.00 70.77 10.71
C ARG A 277 -10.23 71.73 10.55
N ALA A 278 -11.43 71.09 10.48
CA ALA A 278 -12.67 71.86 10.41
C ALA A 278 -12.90 72.71 11.68
N ASP A 279 -12.64 72.12 12.86
CA ASP A 279 -12.72 72.84 14.14
C ASP A 279 -11.69 73.95 14.23
N GLN A 280 -10.46 73.73 13.75
CA GLN A 280 -9.42 74.79 13.64
C GLN A 280 -9.88 75.92 12.76
N GLU A 281 -10.35 75.61 11.56
CA GLU A 281 -10.85 76.67 10.62
C GLU A 281 -12.03 77.43 11.24
N ALA A 282 -12.96 76.71 11.87
CA ALA A 282 -14.09 77.37 12.56
C ALA A 282 -13.64 78.24 13.72
N LEU A 283 -12.63 77.84 14.47
CA LEU A 283 -12.03 78.63 15.54
C LEU A 283 -11.30 79.88 14.96
N GLU A 284 -10.54 79.72 13.89
CA GLU A 284 -9.87 80.83 13.27
C GLU A 284 -10.86 81.87 12.72
N ILE A 285 -11.95 81.46 12.06
CA ILE A 285 -13.02 82.33 11.60
C ILE A 285 -13.66 83.04 12.79
N ARG A 286 -13.96 82.29 13.86
CA ARG A 286 -14.57 82.88 15.08
C ARG A 286 -13.63 83.88 15.74
N ASN A 287 -12.36 83.51 15.90
CA ASN A 287 -11.37 84.43 16.52
C ASN A 287 -11.17 85.69 15.67
N ARG A 288 -11.13 85.60 14.34
CA ARG A 288 -11.10 86.79 13.48
C ARG A 288 -12.34 87.63 13.62
N ALA A 289 -13.53 87.05 13.78
CA ALA A 289 -14.76 87.78 14.04
C ALA A 289 -14.73 88.53 15.40
N TYR A 290 -14.28 87.82 16.43
CA TYR A 290 -14.18 88.38 17.81
C TYR A 290 -13.10 89.43 17.95
N SER A 291 -11.97 89.33 17.19
CA SER A 291 -10.91 90.34 17.17
C SER A 291 -11.33 91.69 16.61
N ARG A 292 -12.41 91.76 15.80
CA ARG A 292 -12.94 92.97 15.24
C ARG A 292 -13.61 93.85 16.29
N ASN A 293 -14.22 93.29 17.32
CA ASN A 293 -14.78 94.04 18.43
C ASN A 293 -14.70 93.14 19.71
N PRO A 294 -13.62 93.27 20.51
CA PRO A 294 -13.37 92.48 21.66
C PRO A 294 -14.41 92.59 22.77
N GLU A 295 -14.89 93.81 22.99
CA GLU A 295 -15.90 94.10 24.02
C GLU A 295 -17.24 93.41 23.72
N PHE A 296 -17.67 93.48 22.47
CA PHE A 296 -18.87 92.74 22.06
C PHE A 296 -18.69 91.26 22.09
N ALA A 297 -17.50 90.71 21.78
CA ALA A 297 -17.21 89.31 21.89
C ALA A 297 -17.27 88.77 23.32
N GLU A 298 -16.69 89.53 24.28
CA GLU A 298 -16.80 89.21 25.71
C GLU A 298 -18.26 89.22 26.17
N PHE A 299 -19.00 90.24 25.78
CA PHE A 299 -20.44 90.27 26.10
C PHE A 299 -21.20 89.04 25.53
N TRP A 300 -20.98 88.76 24.25
CA TRP A 300 -21.65 87.64 23.59
C TRP A 300 -21.33 86.25 24.23
N ILE A 301 -20.06 85.97 24.52
CA ILE A 301 -19.59 84.79 25.20
C ILE A 301 -20.18 84.72 26.62
N ALA A 302 -20.20 85.82 27.34
CA ALA A 302 -20.83 85.86 28.67
C ALA A 302 -22.31 85.53 28.60
N MET A 303 -23.05 86.06 27.60
CA MET A 303 -24.47 85.78 27.42
C MET A 303 -24.73 84.27 27.04
N GLN A 304 -23.91 83.71 26.17
CA GLN A 304 -24.02 82.26 25.86
C GLN A 304 -23.74 81.42 27.09
N ASN A 305 -22.70 81.72 27.84
CA ASN A 305 -22.40 81.01 29.07
C ASN A 305 -23.50 81.17 30.10
N TYR A 306 -24.13 82.30 30.18
CA TYR A 306 -25.27 82.49 31.07
C TYR A 306 -26.46 81.64 30.69
N GLN A 307 -26.73 81.56 29.38
CA GLN A 307 -27.82 80.74 28.89
C GLN A 307 -27.62 79.20 29.18
N GLU A 308 -26.40 78.71 29.14
CA GLU A 308 -26.06 77.33 29.31
C GLU A 308 -25.85 76.93 30.79
N MET A 309 -25.20 77.78 31.58
CA MET A 309 -24.84 77.49 32.99
C MET A 309 -25.95 77.84 33.97
N LEU A 310 -26.71 78.90 33.77
CA LEU A 310 -27.75 79.36 34.70
C LEU A 310 -28.85 78.27 34.96
N PRO A 311 -29.32 77.52 34.01
CA PRO A 311 -30.33 76.47 34.26
C PRO A 311 -29.83 75.34 35.15
N ARG A 312 -28.51 75.14 35.20
CA ARG A 312 -27.88 74.02 35.90
C ARG A 312 -27.29 74.37 37.27
N MET A 313 -27.29 75.66 37.68
CA MET A 313 -26.73 76.06 38.94
C MET A 313 -27.78 76.29 40.02
N ARG A 314 -27.46 75.90 41.26
CA ARG A 314 -28.18 76.35 42.45
C ARG A 314 -27.89 77.86 42.65
N LYS A 315 -28.91 78.70 42.60
CA LYS A 315 -28.78 80.15 42.58
C LYS A 315 -28.50 80.71 43.99
N VAL A 316 -27.27 81.02 44.28
CA VAL A 316 -26.89 81.99 45.30
C VAL A 316 -26.19 83.09 44.61
N LEU A 317 -26.95 84.20 44.33
CA LEU A 317 -26.48 85.34 43.56
C LEU A 317 -26.05 86.42 44.50
N SER A 318 -24.75 86.73 44.55
CA SER A 318 -24.25 88.03 45.09
C SER A 318 -24.07 89.02 43.96
N THR A 319 -24.47 90.25 44.18
CA THR A 319 -24.43 91.35 43.18
C THR A 319 -23.03 91.79 42.77
N ASP A 320 -21.97 91.33 43.53
CA ASP A 320 -20.57 91.76 43.29
C ASP A 320 -19.75 90.69 42.48
N PHE A 321 -20.39 89.75 41.84
CA PHE A 321 -19.69 88.70 41.07
C PHE A 321 -19.29 89.24 39.68
N GLU A 322 -18.02 89.25 39.35
CA GLU A 322 -17.45 89.74 38.06
C GLU A 322 -18.13 89.11 36.83
N PHE A 323 -18.71 87.93 36.99
CA PHE A 323 -19.52 87.18 36.04
C PHE A 323 -20.76 87.98 35.55
N PHE A 324 -21.29 88.93 36.38
CA PHE A 324 -22.48 89.70 36.06
C PHE A 324 -22.12 91.13 35.63
N LYS A 325 -20.83 91.49 35.40
CA LYS A 325 -20.38 92.88 35.04
C LYS A 325 -21.13 93.50 33.89
N TYR A 326 -21.57 92.67 32.91
CA TYR A 326 -22.33 93.14 31.74
C TYR A 326 -23.84 93.38 32.02
N LEU A 327 -24.39 92.83 33.10
CA LEU A 327 -25.74 93.09 33.52
C LEU A 327 -25.88 94.46 34.28
N TYR A 328 -24.78 94.98 34.85
CA TYR A 328 -24.77 96.16 35.67
C TYR A 328 -24.05 97.34 35.05
N ARG A 329 -23.33 97.17 33.94
CA ARG A 329 -22.64 98.21 33.27
C ARG A 329 -23.67 99.06 32.51
N LYS A 330 -24.06 100.26 33.12
CA LYS A 330 -24.78 101.25 32.40
C LYS A 330 -23.93 101.76 31.20
N GLN A 331 -24.44 101.78 30.00
CA GLN A 331 -23.82 102.44 28.87
C GLN A 331 -23.72 103.95 29.19
N PRO A 332 -22.63 104.59 28.75
CA PRO A 332 -22.44 105.99 28.93
C PRO A 332 -23.48 106.84 28.17
#